data_729fb519c5adeaac7fb5b10f3290b213
#
_entry.id   729fb519c5adeaac7fb5b10f3290b213
#
_cell.length_a   1.000
_cell.length_b   1.000
_cell.length_c   1.000
_cell.angle_alpha   90.00
_cell.angle_beta   90.00
_cell.angle_gamma   90.00
#
_symmetry.space_group_name_H-M   'P 1'
#
loop_
_entity.id
_entity.type
_entity.pdbx_description
1 polymer ?
#
loop_
_entity_poly.entity_id
_entity_poly.type
_entity_poly.pdbx_seq_one_letter_code
_entity_poly.pdbx_strand_id
1 'polypeptide(L)'
;RIDRSNQERTDMVEYIDSYFLDLYKDVRVAADATVNTESPAWAIDRLSILALKIYHMEQEVRREDVSQKHIEECGRKLDVLRQQQVDLSGAIDALLDDIAAGRKYMKVYKQMKMYNDPELNPVLYASK
;
A
#
# COMPACT_ATOMS: atom_id res chain seq x y z
N ARG A 1 -0.62 17.01 -12.38
CA ARG A 1 0.56 16.14 -12.42
C ARG A 1 0.60 15.16 -11.25
N ILE A 2 0.49 15.68 -10.02
CA ILE A 2 0.42 14.84 -8.82
C ILE A 2 -0.81 13.95 -8.87
N ASP A 3 -1.96 14.51 -9.29
CA ASP A 3 -3.20 13.77 -9.42
C ASP A 3 -3.09 12.63 -10.42
N ARG A 4 -2.37 12.86 -11.52
CA ARG A 4 -2.14 11.84 -12.54
C ARG A 4 -1.28 10.70 -12.00
N SER A 5 -0.22 11.01 -11.26
CA SER A 5 0.65 9.99 -10.64
C SER A 5 -0.12 9.16 -9.64
N ASN A 6 -0.97 9.79 -8.81
CA ASN A 6 -1.81 9.08 -7.85
C ASN A 6 -2.82 8.19 -8.56
N GLN A 7 -3.39 8.66 -9.68
CA GLN A 7 -4.33 7.87 -10.47
C GLN A 7 -3.65 6.64 -11.08
N GLU A 8 -2.46 6.81 -11.63
CA GLU A 8 -1.69 5.71 -12.21
C GLU A 8 -1.35 4.67 -11.15
N ARG A 9 -0.99 5.11 -9.94
CA ARG A 9 -0.70 4.21 -8.83
C ARG A 9 -1.94 3.43 -8.39
N THR A 10 -3.08 4.10 -8.30
CA THR A 10 -4.35 3.46 -7.98
C THR A 10 -4.75 2.43 -9.04
N ASP A 11 -4.58 2.77 -10.31
CA ASP A 11 -4.87 1.85 -11.40
C ASP A 11 -3.98 0.61 -11.34
N MET A 12 -2.71 0.79 -10.99
CA MET A 12 -1.78 -0.33 -10.82
C MET A 12 -2.20 -1.24 -9.67
N VAL A 13 -2.61 -0.64 -8.54
CA VAL A 13 -3.09 -1.40 -7.38
C VAL A 13 -4.33 -2.22 -7.76
N GLU A 14 -5.28 -1.62 -8.47
CA GLU A 14 -6.48 -2.34 -8.92
C GLU A 14 -6.13 -3.48 -9.88
N TYR A 15 -5.16 -3.26 -10.76
CA TYR A 15 -4.68 -4.29 -11.68
C TYR A 15 -4.07 -5.46 -10.92
N ILE A 16 -3.21 -5.18 -9.94
CA ILE A 16 -2.56 -6.22 -9.12
C ILE A 16 -3.60 -7.00 -8.32
N ASP A 17 -4.59 -6.30 -7.74
CA ASP A 17 -5.67 -6.97 -7.00
C ASP A 17 -6.48 -7.88 -7.91
N SER A 18 -6.74 -7.46 -9.15
CA SER A 18 -7.43 -8.32 -10.13
C SER A 18 -6.65 -9.60 -10.39
N TYR A 19 -5.33 -9.51 -10.45
CA TYR A 19 -4.47 -10.67 -10.59
C TYR A 19 -4.63 -11.63 -9.40
N PHE A 20 -4.61 -11.11 -8.18
CA PHE A 20 -4.77 -11.95 -6.99
C PHE A 20 -6.18 -12.55 -6.89
N LEU A 21 -7.21 -11.80 -7.25
CA LEU A 21 -8.57 -12.34 -7.30
C LEU A 21 -8.67 -13.52 -8.26
N ASP A 22 -8.05 -13.41 -9.42
CA ASP A 22 -8.01 -14.50 -10.39
C ASP A 22 -7.21 -15.69 -9.89
N LEU A 23 -6.04 -15.41 -9.28
CA LEU A 23 -5.16 -16.45 -8.75
C LEU A 23 -5.83 -17.29 -7.67
N TYR A 24 -6.63 -16.66 -6.80
CA TYR A 24 -7.28 -17.34 -5.68
C TYR A 24 -8.77 -17.61 -5.89
N LYS A 25 -9.27 -17.47 -7.11
CA LYS A 25 -10.71 -17.63 -7.40
C LYS A 25 -11.28 -18.98 -7.03
N ASP A 26 -10.46 -20.03 -7.08
CA ASP A 26 -10.90 -21.40 -6.79
C ASP A 26 -10.63 -21.82 -5.35
N VAL A 27 -10.11 -20.92 -4.51
CA VAL A 27 -9.87 -21.22 -3.11
C VAL A 27 -11.20 -21.34 -2.38
N ARG A 28 -11.35 -22.43 -1.63
CA ARG A 28 -12.53 -22.64 -0.79
C ARG A 28 -12.36 -21.85 0.50
N VAL A 29 -13.18 -20.81 0.66
CA VAL A 29 -13.13 -19.96 1.83
C VAL A 29 -13.77 -20.70 3.02
N ALA A 30 -13.06 -20.75 4.15
CA ALA A 30 -13.57 -21.38 5.36
C ALA A 30 -14.79 -20.63 5.89
N ALA A 31 -15.70 -21.36 6.58
CA ALA A 31 -16.92 -20.76 7.11
C ALA A 31 -16.64 -19.66 8.14
N ASP A 32 -15.54 -19.76 8.86
CA ASP A 32 -15.11 -18.79 9.86
C ASP A 32 -14.05 -17.82 9.34
N ALA A 33 -13.83 -17.77 8.02
CA ALA A 33 -12.86 -16.87 7.43
C ALA A 33 -13.24 -15.41 7.67
N THR A 34 -12.22 -14.58 7.87
CA THR A 34 -12.42 -13.15 8.10
C THR A 34 -11.98 -12.35 6.87
N VAL A 35 -12.66 -11.23 6.64
CA VAL A 35 -12.24 -10.30 5.60
C VAL A 35 -11.06 -9.48 6.12
N ASN A 36 -10.07 -9.24 5.26
CA ASN A 36 -8.95 -8.39 5.60
C ASN A 36 -9.30 -6.92 5.31
N THR A 37 -8.74 -6.01 6.10
CA THR A 37 -9.04 -4.58 5.97
C THR A 37 -8.45 -3.95 4.71
N GLU A 38 -7.38 -4.53 4.19
CA GLU A 38 -6.82 -4.05 2.93
C GLU A 38 -6.42 -5.24 2.06
N SER A 39 -6.37 -5.01 0.76
CA SER A 39 -5.97 -6.05 -0.19
C SER A 39 -4.45 -6.22 -0.19
N PRO A 40 -3.95 -7.37 -0.71
CA PRO A 40 -2.51 -7.56 -0.87
C PRO A 40 -1.84 -6.47 -1.69
N ALA A 41 -2.48 -5.95 -2.73
CA ALA A 41 -1.90 -4.91 -3.57
C ALA A 41 -1.73 -3.60 -2.80
N TRP A 42 -2.68 -3.21 -1.95
CA TRP A 42 -2.52 -2.02 -1.11
C TRP A 42 -1.41 -2.20 -0.08
N ALA A 43 -1.26 -3.41 0.46
CA ALA A 43 -0.16 -3.71 1.37
C ALA A 43 1.19 -3.61 0.65
N ILE A 44 1.27 -4.10 -0.59
CA ILE A 44 2.48 -4.00 -1.43
C ILE A 44 2.77 -2.53 -1.75
N ASP A 45 1.74 -1.73 -2.03
CA ASP A 45 1.91 -0.29 -2.26
C ASP A 45 2.51 0.38 -1.04
N ARG A 46 2.04 0.03 0.15
CA ARG A 46 2.59 0.54 1.41
C ARG A 46 4.06 0.16 1.57
N LEU A 47 4.42 -1.08 1.21
CA LEU A 47 5.80 -1.54 1.25
C LEU A 47 6.68 -0.73 0.28
N SER A 48 6.17 -0.37 -0.90
CA SER A 48 6.93 0.43 -1.86
C SER A 48 7.22 1.84 -1.33
N ILE A 49 6.26 2.44 -0.63
CA ILE A 49 6.45 3.75 0.02
C ILE A 49 7.51 3.66 1.11
N LEU A 50 7.47 2.59 1.89
CA LEU A 50 8.45 2.34 2.95
C LEU A 50 9.86 2.17 2.36
N ALA A 51 9.98 1.44 1.26
CA ALA A 51 11.25 1.26 0.56
C ALA A 51 11.84 2.60 0.11
N LEU A 52 11.00 3.51 -0.37
CA LEU A 52 11.43 4.84 -0.77
C LEU A 52 11.93 5.66 0.43
N LYS A 53 11.23 5.57 1.55
CA LYS A 53 11.67 6.23 2.79
C LYS A 53 13.03 5.71 3.25
N ILE A 54 13.24 4.41 3.18
CA ILE A 54 14.52 3.78 3.53
C ILE A 54 15.62 4.31 2.63
N TYR A 55 15.37 4.35 1.32
CA TYR A 55 16.33 4.87 0.36
C TYR A 55 16.75 6.31 0.71
N HIS A 56 15.78 7.18 0.95
CA HIS A 56 16.08 8.57 1.30
C HIS A 56 16.83 8.68 2.61
N MET A 57 16.47 7.89 3.61
CA MET A 57 17.15 7.93 4.91
C MET A 57 18.58 7.40 4.80
N GLU A 58 18.82 6.40 3.94
CA GLU A 58 20.18 5.92 3.66
C GLU A 58 21.04 7.02 3.03
N GLN A 59 20.46 7.86 2.17
CA GLN A 59 21.15 9.01 1.61
C GLN A 59 21.51 10.02 2.69
N GLU A 60 20.60 10.28 3.64
CA GLU A 60 20.85 11.22 4.74
C GLU A 60 21.99 10.79 5.63
N VAL A 61 22.11 9.51 5.97
CA VAL A 61 23.20 9.04 6.84
C VAL A 61 24.56 9.06 6.14
N ARG A 62 24.59 9.21 4.82
CA ARG A 62 25.83 9.31 4.04
C ARG A 62 26.27 10.74 3.77
N ARG A 63 25.49 11.72 4.19
CA ARG A 63 25.83 13.13 3.96
C ARG A 63 27.07 13.53 4.76
N GLU A 64 27.90 14.36 4.13
CA GLU A 64 29.11 14.88 4.77
C GLU A 64 28.97 16.34 5.19
N ASP A 65 27.90 17.00 4.76
CA ASP A 65 27.65 18.43 4.96
C ASP A 65 26.72 18.72 6.15
N VAL A 66 26.50 17.73 7.02
CA VAL A 66 25.59 17.85 8.17
C VAL A 66 26.32 17.47 9.46
N SER A 67 25.70 17.78 10.60
CA SER A 67 26.28 17.48 11.90
C SER A 67 26.26 15.98 12.19
N GLN A 68 27.15 15.53 13.07
CA GLN A 68 27.17 14.16 13.53
C GLN A 68 25.86 13.78 14.23
N LYS A 69 25.27 14.74 14.97
CA LYS A 69 23.98 14.54 15.63
C LYS A 69 22.88 14.21 14.61
N HIS A 70 22.87 14.92 13.47
CA HIS A 70 21.90 14.64 12.40
C HIS A 70 22.07 13.23 11.86
N ILE A 71 23.31 12.80 11.62
CA ILE A 71 23.59 11.45 11.10
C ILE A 71 23.13 10.39 12.09
N GLU A 72 23.38 10.58 13.38
CA GLU A 72 22.96 9.64 14.41
C GLU A 72 21.44 9.53 14.51
N GLU A 73 20.73 10.65 14.45
CA GLU A 73 19.27 10.67 14.47
C GLU A 73 18.68 9.98 13.25
N CYS A 74 19.25 10.23 12.07
CA CYS A 74 18.83 9.58 10.83
C CYS A 74 19.13 8.09 10.87
N GLY A 75 20.25 7.68 11.46
CA GLY A 75 20.60 6.29 11.66
C GLY A 75 19.59 5.53 12.51
N ARG A 76 19.14 6.16 13.61
CA ARG A 76 18.09 5.56 14.45
C ARG A 76 16.77 5.42 13.71
N LYS A 77 16.39 6.43 12.94
CA LYS A 77 15.18 6.37 12.11
C LYS A 77 15.28 5.28 11.05
N LEU A 78 16.46 5.15 10.44
CA LEU A 78 16.71 4.12 9.44
C LEU A 78 16.55 2.72 10.04
N ASP A 79 17.05 2.49 11.24
CA ASP A 79 16.91 1.19 11.92
C ASP A 79 15.43 0.85 12.16
N VAL A 80 14.63 1.83 12.58
CA VAL A 80 13.18 1.64 12.77
C VAL A 80 12.50 1.31 11.44
N LEU A 81 12.84 2.05 10.37
CA LEU A 81 12.26 1.81 9.05
C LEU A 81 12.60 0.41 8.52
N ARG A 82 13.82 -0.05 8.76
CA ARG A 82 14.23 -1.41 8.36
C ARG A 82 13.49 -2.48 9.13
N GLN A 83 13.24 -2.25 10.42
CA GLN A 83 12.42 -3.17 11.21
C GLN A 83 10.99 -3.20 10.71
N GLN A 84 10.42 -2.05 10.37
CA GLN A 84 9.09 -1.97 9.76
C GLN A 84 9.03 -2.73 8.44
N GLN A 85 10.10 -2.68 7.64
CA GLN A 85 10.16 -3.41 6.38
C GLN A 85 10.10 -4.92 6.61
N VAL A 86 10.84 -5.42 7.58
CA VAL A 86 10.81 -6.85 7.93
C VAL A 86 9.41 -7.25 8.40
N ASP A 87 8.82 -6.46 9.28
CA ASP A 87 7.49 -6.74 9.84
C ASP A 87 6.42 -6.72 8.76
N LEU A 88 6.43 -5.71 7.91
CA LEU A 88 5.43 -5.56 6.85
C LEU A 88 5.58 -6.66 5.78
N SER A 89 6.81 -6.97 5.39
CA SER A 89 7.07 -8.05 4.42
C SER A 89 6.56 -9.40 4.95
N GLY A 90 6.85 -9.70 6.22
CA GLY A 90 6.37 -10.91 6.86
C GLY A 90 4.85 -10.96 6.97
N ALA A 91 4.23 -9.81 7.27
CA ALA A 91 2.77 -9.73 7.36
C ALA A 91 2.09 -9.94 6.00
N ILE A 92 2.70 -9.44 4.92
CA ILE A 92 2.19 -9.65 3.56
C ILE A 92 2.29 -11.13 3.19
N ASP A 93 3.41 -11.78 3.48
CA ASP A 93 3.57 -13.20 3.23
C ASP A 93 2.52 -14.01 4.00
N ALA A 94 2.29 -13.68 5.27
CA ALA A 94 1.28 -14.34 6.09
C ALA A 94 -0.14 -14.12 5.53
N LEU A 95 -0.43 -12.91 5.04
CA LEU A 95 -1.72 -12.61 4.44
C LEU A 95 -1.95 -13.47 3.19
N LEU A 96 -0.97 -13.59 2.32
CA LEU A 96 -1.09 -14.40 1.11
C LEU A 96 -1.27 -15.88 1.45
N ASP A 97 -0.55 -16.38 2.45
CA ASP A 97 -0.73 -17.75 2.94
C ASP A 97 -2.14 -17.96 3.48
N ASP A 98 -2.67 -17.02 4.24
CA ASP A 98 -4.02 -17.11 4.80
C ASP A 98 -5.08 -17.11 3.70
N ILE A 99 -4.91 -16.29 2.67
CA ILE A 99 -5.83 -16.26 1.53
C ILE A 99 -5.76 -17.57 0.75
N ALA A 100 -4.55 -18.05 0.48
CA ALA A 100 -4.36 -19.31 -0.25
C ALA A 100 -4.97 -20.50 0.51
N ALA A 101 -4.95 -20.47 1.83
CA ALA A 101 -5.51 -21.53 2.67
C ALA A 101 -7.00 -21.34 2.96
N GLY A 102 -7.62 -20.25 2.52
CA GLY A 102 -9.02 -19.97 2.78
C GLY A 102 -9.35 -19.48 4.19
N ARG A 103 -8.35 -19.10 4.96
CA ARG A 103 -8.56 -18.57 6.32
C ARG A 103 -8.99 -17.10 6.30
N LYS A 104 -8.59 -16.37 5.27
CA LYS A 104 -9.01 -14.99 5.03
C LYS A 104 -9.46 -14.86 3.59
N TYR A 105 -10.28 -13.87 3.32
CA TYR A 105 -10.65 -13.55 1.95
C TYR A 105 -10.46 -12.06 1.70
N MET A 106 -10.20 -11.72 0.45
CA MET A 106 -10.01 -10.34 0.04
C MET A 106 -11.26 -9.83 -0.65
N LYS A 107 -11.62 -8.59 -0.30
CA LYS A 107 -12.61 -7.83 -1.04
C LYS A 107 -11.90 -6.67 -1.72
N VAL A 108 -12.21 -6.46 -2.97
CA VAL A 108 -11.63 -5.38 -3.74
C VAL A 108 -12.72 -4.40 -4.11
N TYR A 109 -12.52 -3.16 -3.73
CA TYR A 109 -13.44 -2.07 -4.04
C TYR A 109 -12.74 -1.10 -4.97
N LYS A 110 -13.37 -0.83 -6.13
CA LYS A 110 -12.86 0.20 -7.01
C LYS A 110 -13.08 1.55 -6.36
N GLN A 111 -12.12 2.45 -6.53
CA GLN A 111 -12.28 3.79 -6.01
C GLN A 111 -13.41 4.52 -6.74
N MET A 112 -14.22 5.22 -5.97
CA MET A 112 -15.29 6.05 -6.52
C MET A 112 -14.76 7.47 -6.70
N LYS A 113 -14.66 7.91 -7.95
CA LYS A 113 -14.12 9.25 -8.28
C LYS A 113 -15.24 10.28 -8.21
N MET A 114 -15.64 10.64 -7.01
CA MET A 114 -16.78 11.51 -6.78
C MET A 114 -16.58 12.92 -7.34
N TYR A 115 -15.34 13.36 -7.45
CA TYR A 115 -15.03 14.69 -7.96
C TYR A 115 -15.37 14.88 -9.44
N ASN A 116 -15.32 13.79 -10.20
CA ASN A 116 -15.51 13.84 -11.64
C ASN A 116 -16.95 13.49 -12.06
N ASP A 117 -17.83 13.25 -11.12
CA ASP A 117 -19.22 12.90 -11.39
C ASP A 117 -20.13 14.03 -10.90
N PRO A 118 -20.76 14.79 -11.83
CA PRO A 118 -21.67 15.87 -11.45
C PRO A 118 -22.86 15.42 -10.60
N GLU A 119 -23.32 14.20 -10.78
CA GLU A 119 -24.44 13.68 -10.00
C GLU A 119 -24.07 13.42 -8.55
N LEU A 120 -22.83 12.96 -8.33
CA LEU A 120 -22.32 12.69 -6.99
C LEU A 120 -21.83 13.95 -6.28
N ASN A 121 -21.54 15.00 -7.04
CA ASN A 121 -20.97 16.23 -6.51
C ASN A 121 -21.66 17.45 -7.11
N PRO A 122 -22.97 17.59 -6.95
CA PRO A 122 -23.73 18.62 -7.64
C PRO A 122 -23.34 20.05 -7.24
N VAL A 123 -22.91 20.25 -5.99
CA VAL A 123 -22.50 21.58 -5.51
C VAL A 123 -21.27 22.08 -6.29
N LEU A 124 -20.34 21.18 -6.59
CA LEU A 124 -19.14 21.53 -7.32
C LEU A 124 -19.44 21.93 -8.79
N TYR A 125 -20.43 21.30 -9.39
CA TYR A 125 -20.77 21.49 -10.81
C TYR A 125 -21.99 22.36 -11.04
N ALA A 126 -22.71 22.73 -10.01
CA ALA A 126 -23.97 23.47 -10.12
C ALA A 126 -23.80 24.87 -10.71
N SER A 127 -22.62 25.49 -10.54
CA SER A 127 -22.33 26.82 -11.04
C SER A 127 -21.95 26.85 -12.53
N LYS A 128 -21.83 25.71 -13.12
CA LYS A 128 -21.52 25.58 -14.56
C LYS A 128 -22.79 25.50 -15.38
#